data_1ca30ec8adc3bf90f82b2130f5544440
#
_entry.id   1ca30ec8adc3bf90f82b2130f5544440
#
_cell.length_a   1.000
_cell.length_b   1.000
_cell.length_c   1.000
_cell.angle_alpha   90.00
_cell.angle_beta   90.00
_cell.angle_gamma   90.00
#
_symmetry.space_group_name_H-M   'P 1'
#
loop_
_entity.id
_entity.type
_entity.pdbx_description
1 polymer ?
#
loop_
_entity_poly.entity_id
_entity_poly.type
_entity_poly.pdbx_seq_one_letter_code
_entity_poly.pdbx_strand_id
1 'polypeptide(L)'
;HDALPISCKQYHLTPKIILLNNRFLGMVRQWQQIDYGSRYSESYMDSLPDFNKLAESYGHVGMKIEKPGDVDGALREAFAMKDRLVFMNFITDQTENVWPMVKAGKGLTEMLLGSEDL
;
A
#
# COMPACT_ATOMS: atom_id res chain seq x y z
N HIS A 1 -9.81 7.84 -0.66
CA HIS A 1 -11.16 7.39 -1.07
C HIS A 1 -12.04 7.09 0.14
N ASP A 2 -12.69 8.12 0.63
CA ASP A 2 -13.58 8.02 1.80
C ASP A 2 -14.87 7.25 1.48
N ALA A 3 -15.19 7.09 0.19
CA ALA A 3 -16.40 6.40 -0.26
C ALA A 3 -16.45 4.93 0.16
N LEU A 4 -15.32 4.20 0.16
CA LEU A 4 -15.33 2.78 0.53
C LEU A 4 -15.61 2.55 2.02
N PRO A 5 -14.91 3.16 2.99
CA PRO A 5 -15.20 2.97 4.40
C PRO A 5 -16.62 3.39 4.79
N ILE A 6 -17.11 4.54 4.29
CA ILE A 6 -18.44 5.02 4.63
C ILE A 6 -19.53 4.15 4.00
N SER A 7 -19.35 3.71 2.76
CA SER A 7 -20.31 2.79 2.12
C SER A 7 -20.34 1.43 2.82
N CYS A 8 -19.18 0.92 3.24
CA CYS A 8 -19.13 -0.31 4.02
C CYS A 8 -19.87 -0.17 5.36
N LYS A 9 -19.76 0.97 6.02
CA LYS A 9 -20.52 1.26 7.23
C LYS A 9 -22.01 1.32 6.96
N GLN A 10 -22.41 2.04 5.91
CA GLN A 10 -23.81 2.24 5.51
C GLN A 10 -24.51 0.92 5.16
N TYR A 11 -23.81 0.05 4.44
CA TYR A 11 -24.38 -1.20 3.90
C TYR A 11 -23.97 -2.45 4.67
N HIS A 12 -23.34 -2.30 5.85
CA HIS A 12 -22.86 -3.40 6.70
C HIS A 12 -21.94 -4.38 5.96
N LEU A 13 -21.07 -3.86 5.09
CA LEU A 13 -20.08 -4.66 4.36
C LEU A 13 -18.81 -4.82 5.20
N THR A 14 -18.19 -5.99 5.13
CA THR A 14 -17.06 -6.36 5.99
C THR A 14 -15.79 -6.79 5.25
N PRO A 15 -15.38 -6.08 4.18
CA PRO A 15 -14.14 -6.42 3.48
C PRO A 15 -12.92 -6.23 4.39
N LYS A 16 -11.82 -6.89 4.02
CA LYS A 16 -10.49 -6.64 4.60
C LYS A 16 -9.73 -5.74 3.64
N ILE A 17 -9.42 -4.52 4.09
CA ILE A 17 -8.65 -3.55 3.31
C ILE A 17 -7.18 -3.72 3.70
N ILE A 18 -6.35 -4.07 2.75
CA ILE A 18 -4.90 -4.21 2.93
C ILE A 18 -4.23 -3.03 2.24
N LEU A 19 -3.61 -2.15 3.03
CA LEU A 19 -2.82 -1.03 2.54
C LEU A 19 -1.32 -1.39 2.66
N LEU A 20 -0.63 -1.46 1.54
CA LEU A 20 0.83 -1.54 1.50
C LEU A 20 1.39 -0.12 1.50
N ASN A 21 1.81 0.34 2.67
CA ASN A 21 2.15 1.73 2.92
C ASN A 21 3.66 1.95 2.89
N ASN A 22 4.17 2.34 1.74
CA ASN A 22 5.56 2.76 1.57
C ASN A 22 5.78 4.28 1.72
N ARG A 23 4.74 5.04 2.03
CA ARG A 23 4.74 6.51 2.15
C ARG A 23 5.12 7.25 0.86
N PHE A 24 5.03 6.60 -0.28
CA PHE A 24 5.30 7.19 -1.59
C PHE A 24 4.14 7.01 -2.56
N LEU A 25 4.05 7.90 -3.52
CA LEU A 25 3.41 7.61 -4.79
C LEU A 25 4.36 6.66 -5.55
N GLY A 26 4.25 5.35 -5.26
CA GLY A 26 5.28 4.37 -5.57
C GLY A 26 5.68 4.31 -7.05
N MET A 27 4.70 4.29 -7.97
CA MET A 27 4.98 4.27 -9.40
C MET A 27 5.65 5.58 -9.88
N VAL A 28 5.24 6.73 -9.33
CA VAL A 28 5.88 8.02 -9.64
C VAL A 28 7.34 8.00 -9.20
N ARG A 29 7.59 7.54 -7.96
CA ARG A 29 8.96 7.38 -7.44
C ARG A 29 9.80 6.44 -8.31
N GLN A 30 9.23 5.29 -8.72
CA GLN A 30 9.92 4.32 -9.57
C GLN A 30 10.33 4.93 -10.92
N TRP A 31 9.46 5.69 -11.56
CA TRP A 31 9.80 6.41 -12.79
C TRP A 31 10.87 7.47 -12.57
N GLN A 32 10.79 8.20 -11.48
CA GLN A 32 11.83 9.17 -11.12
C GLN A 32 13.18 8.50 -10.92
N GLN A 33 13.21 7.30 -10.37
CA GLN A 33 14.42 6.51 -10.22
C GLN A 33 14.96 6.04 -11.58
N ILE A 34 14.12 5.40 -12.39
CA ILE A 34 14.52 4.70 -13.60
C ILE A 34 14.82 5.65 -14.76
N ASP A 35 13.94 6.63 -14.99
CA ASP A 35 13.99 7.48 -16.18
C ASP A 35 14.52 8.89 -15.92
N TYR A 36 14.54 9.34 -14.67
CA TYR A 36 14.95 10.70 -14.30
C TYR A 36 16.17 10.76 -13.37
N GLY A 37 16.97 9.69 -13.34
CA GLY A 37 18.24 9.65 -12.59
C GLY A 37 18.07 9.88 -11.10
N SER A 38 17.06 9.28 -10.50
CA SER A 38 16.75 9.38 -9.06
C SER A 38 16.47 10.81 -8.57
N ARG A 39 15.99 11.68 -9.45
CA ARG A 39 15.58 13.04 -9.09
C ARG A 39 14.16 13.02 -8.57
N TYR A 40 14.00 12.72 -7.27
CA TYR A 40 12.70 12.63 -6.62
C TYR A 40 12.11 14.02 -6.37
N SER A 41 10.82 14.20 -6.73
CA SER A 41 10.08 15.43 -6.50
C SER A 41 8.61 15.10 -6.26
N GLU A 42 8.04 15.64 -5.18
CA GLU A 42 6.60 15.55 -4.82
C GLU A 42 6.02 14.13 -4.85
N SER A 43 6.84 13.10 -4.64
CA SER A 43 6.40 11.71 -4.60
C SER A 43 6.36 11.13 -3.19
N TYR A 44 7.01 11.77 -2.23
CA TYR A 44 6.94 11.38 -0.82
C TYR A 44 5.72 11.99 -0.13
N MET A 45 5.02 11.19 0.64
CA MET A 45 3.79 11.56 1.36
C MET A 45 4.09 11.69 2.85
N ASP A 46 4.49 12.88 3.31
CA ASP A 46 4.80 13.15 4.72
C ASP A 46 3.56 13.40 5.58
N SER A 47 2.47 13.86 4.95
CA SER A 47 1.21 14.24 5.60
C SER A 47 0.13 13.15 5.54
N LEU A 48 0.53 11.87 5.52
CA LEU A 48 -0.43 10.77 5.56
C LEU A 48 -1.22 10.77 6.86
N PRO A 49 -2.53 10.48 6.81
CA PRO A 49 -3.34 10.33 8.01
C PRO A 49 -2.91 9.09 8.82
N ASP A 50 -3.27 9.08 10.09
CA ASP A 50 -3.27 7.85 10.87
C ASP A 50 -4.42 6.96 10.39
N PHE A 51 -4.09 5.95 9.59
CA PHE A 51 -5.08 5.06 8.98
C PHE A 51 -5.86 4.22 9.99
N ASN A 52 -5.29 3.95 11.17
CA ASN A 52 -6.01 3.25 12.23
C ASN A 52 -7.11 4.13 12.79
N LYS A 53 -6.78 5.38 13.13
CA LYS A 53 -7.79 6.37 13.59
C LYS A 53 -8.82 6.67 12.51
N LEU A 54 -8.40 6.69 11.24
CA LEU A 54 -9.34 6.85 10.12
C LEU A 54 -10.34 5.70 10.08
N ALA A 55 -9.89 4.46 10.18
CA ALA A 55 -10.78 3.29 10.24
C ALA A 55 -11.73 3.36 11.45
N GLU A 56 -11.19 3.66 12.63
CA GLU A 56 -11.95 3.77 13.88
C GLU A 56 -13.01 4.87 13.81
N SER A 57 -12.74 5.99 13.14
CA SER A 57 -13.71 7.08 12.97
C SER A 57 -14.97 6.66 12.21
N TYR A 58 -14.87 5.64 11.36
CA TYR A 58 -16.01 5.01 10.69
C TYR A 58 -16.59 3.82 11.48
N GLY A 59 -16.06 3.52 12.67
CA GLY A 59 -16.48 2.38 13.49
C GLY A 59 -15.95 1.04 12.99
N HIS A 60 -14.86 1.05 12.24
CA HIS A 60 -14.14 -0.12 11.75
C HIS A 60 -12.95 -0.46 12.65
N VAL A 61 -12.28 -1.58 12.38
CA VAL A 61 -11.06 -1.98 13.09
C VAL A 61 -9.85 -1.54 12.28
N GLY A 62 -8.92 -0.81 12.91
CA GLY A 62 -7.62 -0.44 12.34
C GLY A 62 -6.51 -1.31 12.92
N MET A 63 -5.62 -1.79 12.07
CA MET A 63 -4.42 -2.55 12.45
C MET A 63 -3.19 -1.96 11.76
N LYS A 64 -2.10 -1.76 12.52
CA LYS A 64 -0.81 -1.34 11.97
C LYS A 64 0.20 -2.47 12.12
N ILE A 65 0.79 -2.90 11.03
CA ILE A 65 1.75 -4.00 10.97
C ILE A 65 3.09 -3.44 10.50
N GLU A 66 4.13 -3.52 11.36
CA GLU A 66 5.44 -2.94 11.10
C GLU A 66 6.55 -3.97 10.98
N LYS A 67 6.30 -5.21 11.42
CA LYS A 67 7.31 -6.27 11.42
C LYS A 67 6.85 -7.48 10.62
N PRO A 68 7.72 -8.09 9.83
CA PRO A 68 7.36 -9.30 9.07
C PRO A 68 6.80 -10.43 9.93
N GLY A 69 7.32 -10.60 11.15
CA GLY A 69 6.85 -11.64 12.08
C GLY A 69 5.41 -11.47 12.58
N ASP A 70 4.84 -10.27 12.46
CA ASP A 70 3.48 -9.97 12.92
C ASP A 70 2.43 -10.21 11.81
N VAL A 71 2.86 -10.42 10.57
CA VAL A 71 1.98 -10.50 9.39
C VAL A 71 0.97 -11.64 9.51
N ASP A 72 1.43 -12.85 9.78
CA ASP A 72 0.56 -14.02 9.88
C ASP A 72 -0.47 -13.89 11.00
N GLY A 73 -0.04 -13.39 12.15
CA GLY A 73 -0.91 -13.14 13.29
C GLY A 73 -2.01 -12.15 12.97
N ALA A 74 -1.62 -11.01 12.42
CA ALA A 74 -2.54 -9.94 12.03
C ALA A 74 -3.55 -10.38 10.96
N LEU A 75 -3.10 -11.14 9.96
CA LEU A 75 -3.99 -11.70 8.93
C LEU A 75 -5.01 -12.66 9.54
N ARG A 76 -4.56 -13.59 10.38
CA ARG A 76 -5.47 -14.54 11.05
C ARG A 76 -6.52 -13.84 11.90
N GLU A 77 -6.10 -12.84 12.68
CA GLU A 77 -6.98 -12.04 13.51
C GLU A 77 -8.00 -11.26 12.65
N ALA A 78 -7.55 -10.57 11.61
CA ALA A 78 -8.41 -9.81 10.72
C ALA A 78 -9.45 -10.69 10.02
N PHE A 79 -9.05 -11.86 9.52
CA PHE A 79 -9.96 -12.78 8.84
C PHE A 79 -10.89 -13.56 9.79
N ALA A 80 -10.56 -13.63 11.07
CA ALA A 80 -11.47 -14.18 12.09
C ALA A 80 -12.64 -13.23 12.40
N MET A 81 -12.47 -11.93 12.24
CA MET A 81 -13.52 -10.91 12.42
C MET A 81 -14.47 -10.85 11.23
N LYS A 82 -15.34 -11.84 11.06
CA LYS A 82 -16.21 -11.97 9.87
C LYS A 82 -17.27 -10.91 9.77
N ASP A 83 -17.68 -10.30 10.87
CA ASP A 83 -18.73 -9.30 11.00
C ASP A 83 -18.21 -7.86 10.98
N ARG A 84 -16.92 -7.64 10.75
CA ARG A 84 -16.29 -6.32 10.80
C ARG A 84 -15.40 -6.07 9.60
N LEU A 85 -15.42 -4.82 9.12
CA LEU A 85 -14.38 -4.32 8.23
C LEU A 85 -13.11 -4.13 9.06
N VAL A 86 -12.00 -4.65 8.55
CA VAL A 86 -10.68 -4.45 9.13
C VAL A 86 -9.79 -3.74 8.11
N PHE A 87 -9.21 -2.62 8.51
CA PHE A 87 -8.25 -1.86 7.74
C PHE A 87 -6.85 -2.19 8.25
N MET A 88 -6.04 -2.80 7.42
CA MET A 88 -4.70 -3.27 7.77
C MET A 88 -3.65 -2.40 7.08
N ASN A 89 -2.94 -1.59 7.85
CA ASN A 89 -1.87 -0.72 7.38
C ASN A 89 -0.51 -1.43 7.55
N PHE A 90 -0.03 -2.07 6.50
CA PHE A 90 1.29 -2.70 6.45
C PHE A 90 2.34 -1.66 6.06
N ILE A 91 3.28 -1.41 6.96
CA ILE A 91 4.42 -0.54 6.66
C ILE A 91 5.44 -1.34 5.85
N THR A 92 5.65 -0.92 4.61
CA THR A 92 6.53 -1.59 3.66
C THR A 92 7.79 -0.78 3.40
N ASP A 93 8.79 -1.40 2.76
CA ASP A 93 10.00 -0.73 2.35
C ASP A 93 9.68 0.42 1.38
N GLN A 94 10.38 1.54 1.56
CA GLN A 94 10.16 2.76 0.79
C GLN A 94 10.88 2.75 -0.56
N THR A 95 11.87 1.87 -0.72
CA THR A 95 12.77 1.86 -1.87
C THR A 95 12.44 0.76 -2.87
N GLU A 96 11.66 -0.24 -2.45
CA GLU A 96 11.25 -1.33 -3.32
C GLU A 96 10.39 -0.86 -4.49
N ASN A 97 10.72 -1.37 -5.66
CA ASN A 97 10.03 -1.10 -6.92
C ASN A 97 9.17 -2.30 -7.34
N VAL A 98 8.29 -2.06 -8.31
CA VAL A 98 7.47 -3.13 -8.91
C VAL A 98 8.22 -3.75 -10.08
N TRP A 99 8.46 -5.05 -10.00
CA TRP A 99 9.12 -5.85 -11.03
C TRP A 99 8.24 -7.03 -11.46
N PRO A 100 8.33 -7.49 -12.70
CA PRO A 100 9.08 -6.92 -13.83
C PRO A 100 8.43 -5.63 -14.37
N MET A 101 9.24 -4.81 -15.05
CA MET A 101 8.76 -3.55 -15.64
C MET A 101 9.30 -3.34 -17.05
N VAL A 102 8.44 -2.89 -17.96
CA VAL A 102 8.83 -2.47 -19.30
C VAL A 102 8.95 -0.94 -19.31
N LYS A 103 10.15 -0.42 -19.65
CA LYS A 103 10.37 1.03 -19.77
C LYS A 103 9.61 1.59 -20.97
N ALA A 104 9.24 2.87 -20.89
CA ALA A 104 8.60 3.56 -22.00
C ALA A 104 9.44 3.46 -23.30
N GLY A 105 8.81 3.08 -24.40
CA GLY A 105 9.45 2.90 -25.70
C GLY A 105 10.22 1.58 -25.87
N LYS A 106 10.20 0.68 -24.89
CA LYS A 106 10.82 -0.64 -24.96
C LYS A 106 9.80 -1.74 -25.28
N GLY A 107 10.30 -2.86 -25.80
CA GLY A 107 9.50 -4.05 -26.03
C GLY A 107 9.44 -4.99 -24.81
N LEU A 108 8.52 -5.96 -24.84
CA LEU A 108 8.39 -6.97 -23.76
C LEU A 108 9.66 -7.81 -23.56
N THR A 109 10.48 -7.94 -24.59
CA THR A 109 11.77 -8.66 -24.53
C THR A 109 12.89 -7.84 -23.90
N GLU A 110 12.67 -6.55 -23.65
CA GLU A 110 13.60 -5.61 -23.01
C GLU A 110 13.11 -5.22 -21.60
N MET A 111 12.41 -6.14 -20.95
CA MET A 111 11.83 -5.98 -19.62
C MET A 111 12.94 -5.95 -18.56
N LEU A 112 12.84 -5.01 -17.62
CA LEU A 112 13.65 -5.00 -16.41
C LEU A 112 13.07 -6.02 -15.42
N LEU A 113 13.89 -6.94 -14.95
CA LEU A 113 13.46 -8.02 -14.05
C LEU A 113 13.71 -7.70 -12.58
N GLY A 114 14.63 -6.77 -12.30
CA GLY A 114 14.97 -6.37 -10.94
C GLY A 114 15.78 -5.08 -10.90
N SER A 115 16.19 -4.69 -9.71
CA SER A 115 17.02 -3.49 -9.49
C SER A 115 18.44 -3.61 -10.06
N GLU A 116 18.90 -4.82 -10.32
CA GLU A 116 20.19 -5.13 -10.94
C GLU A 116 20.25 -4.74 -12.42
N ASP A 117 19.10 -4.50 -13.04
CA ASP A 117 19.00 -4.08 -14.45
C ASP A 117 19.02 -2.55 -14.63
N LEU A 118 19.19 -1.77 -13.52
CA LEU A 118 19.16 -0.31 -13.54
C LEU A 118 20.50 0.35 -13.86
#